data_3097cc6e4508a6d1eabd3981cba89253
#
_entry.id   3097cc6e4508a6d1eabd3981cba89253
#
_cell.length_a   1.000
_cell.length_b   1.000
_cell.length_c   1.000
_cell.angle_alpha   90.00
_cell.angle_beta   90.00
_cell.angle_gamma   90.00
#
_symmetry.space_group_name_H-M   'P 1'
#
loop_
_entity.id
_entity.type
_entity.pdbx_description
1 polymer ?
#
loop_
_entity_poly.entity_id
_entity_poly.type
_entity_poly.pdbx_seq_one_letter_code
_entity_poly.pdbx_strand_id
1 'polypeptide(L)'
;MLWSDALDQKAVYWRHSAARYKATIDQTGSLPRSDWWRYEYCQTPYLMLASDGYLGQRWLDQYNNNVRLTAAGQIAPREDFGDERGMFGPLFTHLTMEFGTRGGVPTNLISDGNKMMNKYFAKGEPTGVHLFQGYPETLDGVIVKFGQREHIEKMLKNGEVRITPSTFYAQPSLSKAMRDLESEREFHHPAFDAVSAGRTRAKTTSGFEGAIEDGFIKETVRCPDYVLWCACRDIDRRMPDDFSADAALIISKPAVFASRFESGLKKLWPRVKIKVGPVQYYDPCSFVHRNERPVHLKHFQFAYQREWRLCTFPTASQMPASAFNIELGTLSDIAEMVALPS
;
A
#
# COMPACT_ATOMS: atom_id res chain seq x y z
N MET A 1 37.75 -8.42 -2.90
CA MET A 1 38.49 -7.14 -2.77
C MET A 1 37.82 -5.96 -3.53
N LEU A 2 37.12 -6.19 -4.64
CA LEU A 2 36.48 -5.11 -5.44
C LEU A 2 35.20 -4.50 -4.87
N TRP A 3 34.50 -5.17 -3.94
CA TRP A 3 33.23 -4.68 -3.36
C TRP A 3 33.43 -3.68 -2.23
N SER A 4 34.49 -3.81 -1.39
CA SER A 4 34.79 -2.87 -0.32
C SER A 4 35.08 -1.46 -0.82
N ASP A 5 35.91 -1.35 -1.87
CA ASP A 5 36.32 -0.04 -2.40
C ASP A 5 35.16 0.73 -3.05
N ALA A 6 34.27 0.02 -3.78
CA ALA A 6 33.09 0.64 -4.40
C ALA A 6 32.06 1.09 -3.35
N LEU A 7 31.87 0.31 -2.28
CA LEU A 7 31.00 0.68 -1.17
C LEU A 7 31.56 1.89 -0.39
N ASP A 8 32.87 1.90 -0.15
CA ASP A 8 33.52 3.03 0.50
C ASP A 8 33.42 4.30 -0.32
N GLN A 9 33.58 4.23 -1.65
CA GLN A 9 33.41 5.38 -2.55
C GLN A 9 31.97 5.91 -2.52
N LYS A 10 30.94 5.04 -2.54
CA LYS A 10 29.54 5.45 -2.42
C LYS A 10 29.25 6.08 -1.05
N ALA A 11 29.75 5.50 0.03
CA ALA A 11 29.59 6.05 1.37
C ALA A 11 30.26 7.44 1.50
N VAL A 12 31.43 7.62 0.90
CA VAL A 12 32.11 8.91 0.81
C VAL A 12 31.26 9.92 0.02
N TYR A 13 30.72 9.52 -1.14
CA TYR A 13 29.86 10.38 -1.96
C TYR A 13 28.64 10.89 -1.16
N TRP A 14 27.95 10.01 -0.44
CA TRP A 14 26.78 10.39 0.36
C TRP A 14 27.13 11.30 1.52
N ARG A 15 28.24 11.05 2.21
CA ARG A 15 28.75 11.92 3.29
C ARG A 15 29.08 13.34 2.78
N HIS A 16 29.75 13.44 1.64
CA HIS A 16 30.04 14.75 1.01
C HIS A 16 28.76 15.48 0.60
N SER A 17 27.78 14.75 0.05
CA SER A 17 26.49 15.31 -0.33
C SER A 17 25.71 15.82 0.89
N ALA A 18 25.68 15.06 1.99
CA ALA A 18 25.07 15.48 3.25
C ALA A 18 25.74 16.74 3.81
N ALA A 19 27.08 16.82 3.76
CA ALA A 19 27.83 17.98 4.23
C ALA A 19 27.47 19.26 3.43
N ARG A 20 27.26 19.15 2.11
CA ARG A 20 26.83 20.29 1.27
C ARG A 20 25.44 20.79 1.66
N TYR A 21 24.45 19.90 1.85
CA TYR A 21 23.12 20.30 2.31
C TYR A 21 23.16 20.94 3.70
N LYS A 22 23.96 20.35 4.61
CA LYS A 22 24.16 20.93 5.95
C LYS A 22 24.74 22.36 5.88
N ALA A 23 25.75 22.58 5.04
CA ALA A 23 26.33 23.91 4.85
C ALA A 23 25.27 24.92 4.34
N THR A 24 24.38 24.50 3.43
CA THR A 24 23.27 25.34 2.98
C THR A 24 22.31 25.67 4.13
N ILE A 25 21.95 24.69 4.97
CA ILE A 25 21.12 24.94 6.17
C ILE A 25 21.78 25.93 7.10
N ASP A 26 23.08 25.75 7.36
CA ASP A 26 23.85 26.64 8.26
C ASP A 26 23.90 28.07 7.72
N GLN A 27 23.87 28.27 6.40
CA GLN A 27 23.89 29.59 5.76
C GLN A 27 22.50 30.24 5.62
N THR A 28 21.46 29.45 5.30
CA THR A 28 20.15 29.98 4.91
C THR A 28 19.04 29.70 5.96
N GLY A 29 19.34 28.86 6.95
CA GLY A 29 18.40 28.43 7.98
C GLY A 29 17.41 27.33 7.52
N SER A 30 17.34 27.01 6.22
CA SER A 30 16.37 26.01 5.71
C SER A 30 16.79 25.42 4.36
N LEU A 31 16.08 24.38 3.95
CA LEU A 31 16.14 23.79 2.61
C LEU A 31 14.75 23.78 1.96
N PRO A 32 14.66 23.84 0.63
CA PRO A 32 13.46 23.46 -0.10
C PRO A 32 13.05 22.03 0.26
N ARG A 33 11.73 21.73 0.23
CA ARG A 33 11.20 20.42 0.65
C ARG A 33 11.86 19.23 -0.05
N SER A 34 12.09 19.34 -1.35
CA SER A 34 12.76 18.28 -2.12
C SER A 34 14.22 18.08 -1.71
N ASP A 35 14.90 19.14 -1.28
CA ASP A 35 16.29 19.06 -0.82
C ASP A 35 16.39 18.54 0.61
N TRP A 36 15.35 18.74 1.44
CA TRP A 36 15.23 18.03 2.71
C TRP A 36 15.20 16.52 2.52
N TRP A 37 14.39 16.00 1.60
CA TRP A 37 14.35 14.56 1.30
C TRP A 37 15.70 14.03 0.80
N ARG A 38 16.38 14.78 -0.04
CA ARG A 38 17.73 14.42 -0.48
C ARG A 38 18.74 14.41 0.67
N TYR A 39 18.67 15.41 1.54
CA TYR A 39 19.52 15.49 2.72
C TYR A 39 19.29 14.30 3.66
N GLU A 40 18.06 13.97 3.97
CA GLU A 40 17.68 12.80 4.76
C GLU A 40 18.28 11.50 4.18
N TYR A 41 18.15 11.30 2.88
CA TYR A 41 18.77 10.15 2.22
C TYR A 41 20.28 10.15 2.32
N CYS A 42 20.95 11.28 2.09
CA CYS A 42 22.41 11.39 2.21
C CYS A 42 22.92 11.09 3.60
N GLN A 43 22.14 11.40 4.64
CA GLN A 43 22.50 11.05 6.02
C GLN A 43 22.40 9.55 6.30
N THR A 44 21.43 8.89 5.70
CA THR A 44 21.19 7.46 5.90
C THR A 44 20.78 6.80 4.57
N PRO A 45 21.76 6.51 3.68
CA PRO A 45 21.48 6.00 2.34
C PRO A 45 21.11 4.50 2.38
N TYR A 46 19.97 4.20 2.97
CA TYR A 46 19.51 2.84 3.29
C TYR A 46 19.35 1.92 2.08
N LEU A 47 19.21 2.46 0.86
CA LEU A 47 19.14 1.69 -0.37
C LEU A 47 20.52 1.41 -0.99
N MET A 48 21.59 1.94 -0.45
CA MET A 48 22.94 1.85 -1.05
C MET A 48 23.39 0.40 -1.30
N LEU A 49 22.99 -0.54 -0.43
CA LEU A 49 23.32 -1.97 -0.54
C LEU A 49 22.22 -2.80 -1.21
N ALA A 50 21.08 -2.19 -1.54
CA ALA A 50 19.98 -2.89 -2.16
C ALA A 50 20.38 -3.49 -3.51
N SER A 51 19.92 -4.71 -3.82
CA SER A 51 20.12 -5.30 -5.13
C SER A 51 19.36 -4.53 -6.23
N ASP A 52 19.80 -4.64 -7.48
CA ASP A 52 19.10 -4.02 -8.61
C ASP A 52 17.68 -4.57 -8.77
N GLY A 53 17.46 -5.84 -8.43
CA GLY A 53 16.13 -6.45 -8.41
C GLY A 53 15.21 -5.82 -7.37
N TYR A 54 15.73 -5.57 -6.15
CA TYR A 54 14.97 -4.88 -5.10
C TYR A 54 14.61 -3.45 -5.51
N LEU A 55 15.58 -2.69 -6.04
CA LEU A 55 15.33 -1.32 -6.52
C LEU A 55 14.34 -1.30 -7.69
N GLY A 56 14.44 -2.27 -8.59
CA GLY A 56 13.53 -2.42 -9.73
C GLY A 56 12.09 -2.67 -9.27
N GLN A 57 11.87 -3.59 -8.32
CA GLN A 57 10.54 -3.83 -7.78
C GLN A 57 9.99 -2.59 -7.07
N ARG A 58 10.82 -1.91 -6.28
CA ARG A 58 10.45 -0.68 -5.58
C ARG A 58 10.08 0.44 -6.56
N TRP A 59 10.77 0.54 -7.69
CA TRP A 59 10.42 1.47 -8.77
C TRP A 59 9.03 1.17 -9.35
N LEU A 60 8.75 -0.10 -9.66
CA LEU A 60 7.45 -0.50 -10.20
C LEU A 60 6.31 -0.27 -9.21
N ASP A 61 6.55 -0.51 -7.92
CA ASP A 61 5.57 -0.22 -6.87
C ASP A 61 5.29 1.29 -6.76
N GLN A 62 6.32 2.13 -6.84
CA GLN A 62 6.18 3.58 -6.91
C GLN A 62 5.42 4.03 -8.16
N TYR A 63 5.80 3.51 -9.32
CA TYR A 63 5.12 3.81 -10.58
C TYR A 63 3.62 3.48 -10.48
N ASN A 64 3.28 2.29 -9.98
CA ASN A 64 1.90 1.84 -9.80
C ASN A 64 1.08 2.77 -8.90
N ASN A 65 1.69 3.32 -7.86
CA ASN A 65 1.01 4.24 -6.95
C ASN A 65 0.86 5.65 -7.51
N ASN A 66 1.80 6.08 -8.36
CA ASN A 66 1.84 7.44 -8.90
C ASN A 66 1.03 7.65 -10.17
N VAL A 67 0.37 6.61 -10.69
CA VAL A 67 -0.47 6.71 -11.90
C VAL A 67 -1.91 6.29 -11.61
N ARG A 68 -2.83 6.83 -12.41
CA ARG A 68 -4.26 6.48 -12.37
C ARG A 68 -4.85 6.42 -13.77
N LEU A 69 -6.07 5.90 -13.89
CA LEU A 69 -6.91 6.07 -15.07
C LEU A 69 -7.85 7.27 -14.84
N THR A 70 -7.86 8.20 -15.79
CA THR A 70 -8.77 9.34 -15.78
C THR A 70 -10.21 8.92 -16.16
N ALA A 71 -11.17 9.82 -16.00
CA ALA A 71 -12.54 9.59 -16.46
C ALA A 71 -12.64 9.37 -17.99
N ALA A 72 -11.68 9.90 -18.75
CA ALA A 72 -11.55 9.68 -20.19
C ALA A 72 -10.74 8.41 -20.54
N GLY A 73 -10.42 7.56 -19.59
CA GLY A 73 -9.65 6.33 -19.83
C GLY A 73 -8.18 6.55 -20.14
N GLN A 74 -7.62 7.70 -19.85
CA GLN A 74 -6.20 7.98 -20.08
C GLN A 74 -5.35 7.63 -18.87
N ILE A 75 -4.12 7.19 -19.08
CA ILE A 75 -3.13 7.05 -18.00
C ILE A 75 -2.60 8.44 -17.67
N ALA A 76 -2.75 8.85 -16.42
CA ALA A 76 -2.29 10.15 -15.94
C ALA A 76 -1.54 10.02 -14.60
N PRO A 77 -0.66 10.97 -14.27
CA PRO A 77 -0.10 11.05 -12.93
C PRO A 77 -1.22 11.22 -11.89
N ARG A 78 -1.03 10.63 -10.72
CA ARG A 78 -1.91 10.85 -9.59
C ARG A 78 -1.47 12.13 -8.87
N GLU A 79 -2.37 13.10 -8.76
CA GLU A 79 -2.12 14.37 -8.08
C GLU A 79 -2.67 14.39 -6.64
N ASP A 80 -3.65 13.53 -6.38
CA ASP A 80 -4.45 13.48 -5.16
C ASP A 80 -3.91 12.45 -4.14
N PHE A 81 -2.65 12.55 -3.78
CA PHE A 81 -2.04 11.62 -2.81
C PHE A 81 -2.66 11.70 -1.40
N GLY A 82 -3.46 12.72 -1.09
CA GLY A 82 -4.01 12.91 0.24
C GLY A 82 -2.92 12.87 1.31
N ASP A 83 -3.15 12.08 2.36
CA ASP A 83 -2.22 11.90 3.47
C ASP A 83 -0.94 11.14 3.07
N GLU A 84 -1.00 10.32 2.01
CA GLU A 84 0.12 9.54 1.49
C GLU A 84 1.18 10.38 0.76
N ARG A 85 0.87 11.64 0.39
CA ARG A 85 1.82 12.55 -0.29
C ARG A 85 3.12 12.72 0.49
N GLY A 86 3.04 12.74 1.81
CA GLY A 86 4.21 12.83 2.71
C GLY A 86 5.18 11.67 2.57
N MET A 87 4.71 10.49 2.18
CA MET A 87 5.51 9.28 1.99
C MET A 87 6.11 9.18 0.58
N PHE A 88 5.32 9.44 -0.47
CA PHE A 88 5.75 9.20 -1.85
C PHE A 88 6.84 10.14 -2.34
N GLY A 89 6.86 11.39 -1.90
CA GLY A 89 7.91 12.34 -2.26
C GLY A 89 9.31 11.87 -1.81
N PRO A 90 9.52 11.58 -0.52
CA PRO A 90 10.78 11.00 -0.04
C PRO A 90 11.13 9.68 -0.76
N LEU A 91 10.19 8.73 -0.84
CA LEU A 91 10.43 7.43 -1.47
C LEU A 91 10.94 7.55 -2.91
N PHE A 92 10.28 8.38 -3.71
CA PHE A 92 10.70 8.61 -5.10
C PHE A 92 12.06 9.32 -5.18
N THR A 93 12.28 10.31 -4.33
CA THR A 93 13.55 11.05 -4.27
C THR A 93 14.70 10.13 -3.91
N HIS A 94 14.55 9.33 -2.84
CA HIS A 94 15.59 8.40 -2.38
C HIS A 94 15.94 7.36 -3.45
N LEU A 95 14.92 6.81 -4.12
CA LEU A 95 15.11 5.82 -5.17
C LEU A 95 15.81 6.41 -6.40
N THR A 96 15.41 7.61 -6.85
CA THR A 96 16.06 8.29 -7.98
C THR A 96 17.49 8.70 -7.69
N MET A 97 17.78 9.11 -6.46
CA MET A 97 19.16 9.39 -6.02
C MET A 97 20.02 8.13 -6.07
N GLU A 98 19.51 7.00 -5.59
CA GLU A 98 20.26 5.75 -5.64
C GLU A 98 20.49 5.29 -7.08
N PHE A 99 19.48 5.33 -7.94
CA PHE A 99 19.67 5.05 -9.37
C PHE A 99 20.66 6.02 -10.03
N GLY A 100 20.68 7.30 -9.63
CA GLY A 100 21.65 8.28 -10.11
C GLY A 100 23.10 7.84 -9.90
N THR A 101 23.40 7.21 -8.75
CA THR A 101 24.75 6.65 -8.46
C THR A 101 25.08 5.37 -9.23
N ARG A 102 24.08 4.76 -9.89
CA ARG A 102 24.21 3.51 -10.65
C ARG A 102 24.10 3.72 -12.16
N GLY A 103 24.17 4.97 -12.63
CA GLY A 103 24.09 5.30 -14.06
C GLY A 103 22.68 5.68 -14.56
N GLY A 104 21.73 5.86 -13.65
CA GLY A 104 20.36 6.28 -13.97
C GLY A 104 19.33 5.15 -13.84
N VAL A 105 18.07 5.49 -14.04
CA VAL A 105 16.96 4.51 -14.02
C VAL A 105 17.06 3.63 -15.26
N PRO A 106 17.13 2.29 -15.12
CA PRO A 106 17.17 1.37 -16.25
C PRO A 106 15.96 1.55 -17.18
N THR A 107 16.19 1.61 -18.49
CA THR A 107 15.13 1.86 -19.49
C THR A 107 14.07 0.76 -19.53
N ASN A 108 14.42 -0.49 -19.21
CA ASN A 108 13.47 -1.58 -19.08
C ASN A 108 12.46 -1.35 -17.96
N LEU A 109 12.81 -0.70 -16.84
CA LEU A 109 11.88 -0.40 -15.76
C LEU A 109 10.79 0.59 -16.18
N ILE A 110 11.13 1.57 -17.03
CA ILE A 110 10.16 2.50 -17.62
C ILE A 110 9.20 1.71 -18.53
N SER A 111 9.75 0.83 -19.39
CA SER A 111 8.95 -0.04 -20.25
C SER A 111 8.02 -0.96 -19.47
N ASP A 112 8.50 -1.55 -18.37
CA ASP A 112 7.72 -2.47 -17.55
C ASP A 112 6.63 -1.75 -16.76
N GLY A 113 6.86 -0.51 -16.31
CA GLY A 113 5.83 0.36 -15.77
C GLY A 113 4.69 0.62 -16.78
N ASN A 114 5.05 0.96 -18.01
CA ASN A 114 4.04 1.16 -19.07
C ASN A 114 3.28 -0.14 -19.39
N LYS A 115 3.93 -1.30 -19.46
CA LYS A 115 3.26 -2.60 -19.66
C LYS A 115 2.28 -2.90 -18.52
N MET A 116 2.63 -2.55 -17.28
CA MET A 116 1.76 -2.75 -16.12
C MET A 116 0.45 -1.97 -16.27
N MET A 117 0.47 -0.76 -16.84
CA MET A 117 -0.73 0.02 -17.11
C MET A 117 -1.49 -0.46 -18.35
N ASN A 118 -0.78 -0.90 -19.38
CA ASN A 118 -1.39 -1.40 -20.62
C ASN A 118 -2.26 -2.65 -20.41
N LYS A 119 -2.07 -3.40 -19.30
CA LYS A 119 -2.94 -4.55 -18.98
C LYS A 119 -4.42 -4.17 -18.88
N TYR A 120 -4.73 -2.95 -18.45
CA TYR A 120 -6.12 -2.47 -18.31
C TYR A 120 -6.80 -2.26 -19.66
N PHE A 121 -6.03 -2.11 -20.73
CA PHE A 121 -6.51 -1.89 -22.10
C PHE A 121 -6.51 -3.16 -22.96
N ALA A 122 -6.07 -4.29 -22.39
CA ALA A 122 -5.91 -5.55 -23.16
C ALA A 122 -7.23 -6.08 -23.75
N LYS A 123 -8.37 -5.69 -23.20
CA LYS A 123 -9.73 -6.10 -23.65
C LYS A 123 -10.56 -4.93 -24.22
N GLY A 124 -9.92 -3.81 -24.53
CA GLY A 124 -10.56 -2.57 -24.94
C GLY A 124 -10.47 -1.50 -23.86
N GLU A 125 -11.50 -0.67 -23.74
CA GLU A 125 -11.55 0.36 -22.71
C GLU A 125 -11.65 -0.28 -21.30
N PRO A 126 -10.93 0.25 -20.28
CA PRO A 126 -10.96 -0.30 -18.93
C PRO A 126 -12.38 -0.33 -18.33
N THR A 127 -12.70 -1.43 -17.66
CA THR A 127 -14.00 -1.66 -17.02
C THR A 127 -14.46 -0.50 -16.15
N GLY A 128 -13.53 0.09 -15.39
CA GLY A 128 -13.87 1.18 -14.49
C GLY A 128 -14.19 2.51 -15.17
N VAL A 129 -13.77 2.71 -16.43
CA VAL A 129 -14.16 3.89 -17.21
C VAL A 129 -15.65 3.82 -17.54
N HIS A 130 -16.10 2.66 -18.03
CA HIS A 130 -17.52 2.42 -18.29
C HIS A 130 -18.36 2.45 -17.00
N LEU A 131 -17.87 1.78 -15.95
CA LEU A 131 -18.59 1.66 -14.68
C LEU A 131 -18.86 3.03 -14.05
N PHE A 132 -17.90 3.94 -14.12
CA PHE A 132 -18.00 5.28 -13.53
C PHE A 132 -18.21 6.38 -14.58
N GLN A 133 -18.86 6.05 -15.69
CA GLN A 133 -19.23 7.05 -16.69
C GLN A 133 -20.14 8.12 -16.06
N GLY A 134 -19.80 9.39 -16.25
CA GLY A 134 -20.52 10.52 -15.65
C GLY A 134 -20.13 10.88 -14.21
N TYR A 135 -19.31 10.06 -13.56
CA TYR A 135 -18.76 10.39 -12.25
C TYR A 135 -17.49 11.24 -12.37
N PRO A 136 -17.23 12.13 -11.39
CA PRO A 136 -16.00 12.93 -11.36
C PRO A 136 -14.75 12.05 -11.21
N GLU A 137 -13.58 12.67 -11.26
CA GLU A 137 -12.29 11.98 -11.06
C GLU A 137 -12.16 11.40 -9.66
N THR A 138 -12.68 12.09 -8.65
CA THR A 138 -12.63 11.72 -7.24
C THR A 138 -13.96 12.03 -6.56
N LEU A 139 -14.29 11.28 -5.49
CA LEU A 139 -15.43 11.52 -4.62
C LEU A 139 -14.96 11.64 -3.17
N ASP A 140 -15.12 12.81 -2.58
CA ASP A 140 -14.73 13.02 -1.19
C ASP A 140 -15.78 12.49 -0.20
N GLY A 141 -15.29 11.97 0.92
CA GLY A 141 -16.16 11.56 2.04
C GLY A 141 -16.92 10.24 1.83
N VAL A 142 -16.67 9.52 0.76
CA VAL A 142 -17.29 8.23 0.45
C VAL A 142 -16.34 7.06 0.70
N ILE A 143 -16.92 5.85 0.75
CA ILE A 143 -16.18 4.60 0.55
C ILE A 143 -16.83 3.79 -0.56
N VAL A 144 -16.02 3.12 -1.37
CA VAL A 144 -16.46 2.38 -2.56
C VAL A 144 -16.10 0.90 -2.43
N LYS A 145 -17.12 0.03 -2.43
CA LYS A 145 -16.95 -1.43 -2.43
C LYS A 145 -17.11 -1.97 -3.84
N PHE A 146 -16.06 -2.54 -4.39
CA PHE A 146 -16.08 -3.24 -5.68
C PHE A 146 -16.46 -4.71 -5.52
N GLY A 147 -17.19 -5.27 -6.47
CA GLY A 147 -17.57 -6.69 -6.47
C GLY A 147 -18.41 -7.08 -7.66
N GLN A 148 -18.82 -8.35 -7.68
CA GLN A 148 -19.78 -8.85 -8.66
C GLN A 148 -21.15 -8.26 -8.38
N ARG A 149 -21.90 -7.94 -9.44
CA ARG A 149 -23.23 -7.31 -9.39
C ARG A 149 -24.15 -7.99 -8.36
N GLU A 150 -24.26 -9.32 -8.43
CA GLU A 150 -25.14 -10.07 -7.53
C GLU A 150 -24.82 -9.79 -6.04
N HIS A 151 -23.55 -9.72 -5.68
CA HIS A 151 -23.14 -9.47 -4.31
C HIS A 151 -23.38 -8.02 -3.90
N ILE A 152 -23.12 -7.07 -4.81
CA ILE A 152 -23.36 -5.65 -4.57
C ILE A 152 -24.84 -5.35 -4.44
N GLU A 153 -25.71 -5.99 -5.24
CA GLU A 153 -27.17 -5.89 -5.11
C GLU A 153 -27.68 -6.44 -3.77
N LYS A 154 -27.21 -7.61 -3.33
CA LYS A 154 -27.56 -8.17 -2.01
C LYS A 154 -27.11 -7.24 -0.89
N MET A 155 -25.92 -6.68 -1.00
CA MET A 155 -25.40 -5.72 -0.03
C MET A 155 -26.27 -4.45 0.03
N LEU A 156 -26.68 -3.87 -1.11
CA LEU A 156 -27.55 -2.69 -1.16
C LEU A 156 -28.94 -2.98 -0.60
N LYS A 157 -29.60 -4.03 -1.11
CA LYS A 157 -31.03 -4.34 -0.83
C LYS A 157 -31.22 -4.91 0.57
N ASN A 158 -30.39 -5.85 0.96
CA ASN A 158 -30.53 -6.64 2.20
C ASN A 158 -29.53 -6.25 3.28
N GLY A 159 -28.51 -5.46 2.95
CA GLY A 159 -27.36 -5.21 3.83
C GLY A 159 -26.52 -6.45 4.11
N GLU A 160 -26.51 -7.42 3.18
CA GLU A 160 -25.71 -8.64 3.31
C GLU A 160 -24.24 -8.32 3.07
N VAL A 161 -23.48 -8.30 4.17
CA VAL A 161 -22.06 -7.94 4.14
C VAL A 161 -21.20 -9.14 4.44
N ARG A 162 -20.35 -9.52 3.47
CA ARG A 162 -19.40 -10.62 3.61
C ARG A 162 -18.15 -10.16 4.36
N ILE A 163 -17.85 -10.82 5.47
CA ILE A 163 -16.67 -10.61 6.30
C ILE A 163 -15.70 -11.76 6.11
N THR A 164 -14.42 -11.47 6.05
CA THR A 164 -13.40 -12.44 5.69
C THR A 164 -12.32 -12.52 6.78
N PRO A 165 -11.87 -13.73 7.19
CA PRO A 165 -10.69 -13.88 8.02
C PRO A 165 -9.44 -13.36 7.32
N SER A 166 -8.50 -12.77 8.09
CA SER A 166 -7.22 -12.25 7.56
C SER A 166 -6.43 -13.31 6.79
N THR A 167 -6.48 -14.55 7.22
CA THR A 167 -5.82 -15.71 6.57
C THR A 167 -6.31 -15.99 5.15
N PHE A 168 -7.51 -15.54 4.79
CA PHE A 168 -8.04 -15.69 3.42
C PHE A 168 -7.16 -14.98 2.39
N TYR A 169 -6.61 -13.82 2.73
CA TYR A 169 -5.84 -12.99 1.80
C TYR A 169 -4.42 -13.54 1.51
N ALA A 170 -3.99 -14.57 2.22
CA ALA A 170 -2.74 -15.28 1.93
C ALA A 170 -2.86 -16.31 0.80
N GLN A 171 -4.07 -16.57 0.28
CA GLN A 171 -4.32 -17.63 -0.72
C GLN A 171 -3.65 -17.31 -2.07
N PRO A 172 -2.85 -18.24 -2.63
CA PRO A 172 -2.17 -18.03 -3.92
C PRO A 172 -3.10 -17.83 -5.12
N SER A 173 -4.36 -18.27 -5.02
CA SER A 173 -5.38 -18.13 -6.07
C SER A 173 -5.91 -16.71 -6.23
N LEU A 174 -5.68 -15.83 -5.26
CA LEU A 174 -6.11 -14.44 -5.32
C LEU A 174 -5.26 -13.63 -6.30
N SER A 175 -5.87 -12.62 -6.93
CA SER A 175 -5.15 -11.67 -7.75
C SER A 175 -4.07 -10.95 -6.94
N LYS A 176 -3.02 -10.44 -7.62
CA LYS A 176 -1.96 -9.66 -6.95
C LYS A 176 -2.51 -8.48 -6.15
N ALA A 177 -3.60 -7.86 -6.61
CA ALA A 177 -4.25 -6.74 -5.94
C ALA A 177 -4.95 -7.12 -4.63
N MET A 178 -5.47 -8.37 -4.53
CA MET A 178 -6.16 -8.86 -3.35
C MET A 178 -5.24 -9.61 -2.38
N ARG A 179 -4.17 -10.24 -2.91
CA ARG A 179 -3.28 -11.08 -2.11
C ARG A 179 -2.36 -10.23 -1.24
N ASP A 180 -2.54 -10.33 0.07
CA ASP A 180 -1.68 -9.71 1.08
C ASP A 180 -1.48 -10.67 2.26
N LEU A 181 -0.27 -10.73 2.81
CA LEU A 181 0.01 -11.47 4.04
C LEU A 181 -0.45 -10.64 5.25
N GLU A 182 -1.77 -10.58 5.45
CA GLU A 182 -2.41 -9.78 6.50
C GLU A 182 -1.93 -10.13 7.93
N SER A 183 -1.40 -11.35 8.12
CA SER A 183 -0.88 -11.83 9.40
C SER A 183 0.57 -11.41 9.67
N GLU A 184 1.26 -10.83 8.70
CA GLU A 184 2.68 -10.53 8.80
C GLU A 184 2.99 -9.13 8.24
N ARG A 185 4.00 -8.48 8.85
CA ARG A 185 4.57 -7.23 8.34
C ARG A 185 6.07 -7.36 8.35
N GLU A 186 6.69 -7.01 7.23
CA GLU A 186 8.12 -7.13 7.04
C GLU A 186 8.79 -5.76 7.15
N PHE A 187 9.90 -5.69 7.91
CA PHE A 187 10.74 -4.51 8.04
C PHE A 187 12.16 -4.85 7.59
N HIS A 188 12.77 -3.96 6.82
CA HIS A 188 14.08 -4.12 6.20
C HIS A 188 15.12 -3.25 6.90
N HIS A 189 16.03 -3.88 7.63
CA HIS A 189 17.12 -3.21 8.33
C HIS A 189 18.36 -3.19 7.45
N PRO A 190 18.88 -2.02 7.04
CA PRO A 190 20.13 -1.95 6.27
C PRO A 190 21.29 -2.61 7.03
N ALA A 191 22.07 -3.43 6.35
CA ALA A 191 23.12 -4.26 6.98
C ALA A 191 24.54 -3.79 6.62
N PHE A 192 24.80 -2.47 6.60
CA PHE A 192 26.05 -1.86 6.13
C PHE A 192 27.30 -2.50 6.74
N ASP A 193 27.41 -2.50 8.08
CA ASP A 193 28.60 -2.99 8.79
C ASP A 193 28.83 -4.47 8.57
N ALA A 194 27.74 -5.24 8.44
CA ALA A 194 27.84 -6.67 8.24
C ALA A 194 28.27 -7.01 6.80
N VAL A 195 27.69 -6.32 5.81
CA VAL A 195 28.06 -6.51 4.39
C VAL A 195 29.50 -6.07 4.15
N SER A 196 29.92 -4.93 4.68
CA SER A 196 31.31 -4.45 4.58
C SER A 196 32.31 -5.41 5.24
N ALA A 197 31.89 -6.14 6.29
CA ALA A 197 32.68 -7.17 6.94
C ALA A 197 32.57 -8.57 6.27
N GLY A 198 31.90 -8.67 5.11
CA GLY A 198 31.70 -9.94 4.39
C GLY A 198 30.81 -10.94 5.12
N ARG A 199 29.98 -10.50 6.05
CA ARG A 199 29.06 -11.38 6.81
C ARG A 199 27.79 -11.62 6.02
N THR A 200 27.24 -12.83 6.15
CA THR A 200 25.96 -13.23 5.54
C THR A 200 24.79 -13.18 6.53
N ARG A 201 25.08 -12.93 7.81
CA ARG A 201 24.11 -12.77 8.90
C ARG A 201 24.51 -11.58 9.76
N ALA A 202 23.52 -10.93 10.33
CA ALA A 202 23.76 -9.84 11.27
C ALA A 202 22.61 -9.70 12.28
N LYS A 203 22.86 -8.87 13.29
CA LYS A 203 21.88 -8.53 14.33
C LYS A 203 21.45 -7.08 14.15
N THR A 204 20.14 -6.83 14.21
CA THR A 204 19.58 -5.47 14.18
C THR A 204 19.82 -4.75 15.50
N THR A 205 19.64 -3.44 15.52
CA THR A 205 19.69 -2.64 16.75
C THR A 205 18.62 -3.05 17.77
N SER A 206 17.51 -3.63 17.29
CA SER A 206 16.43 -4.19 18.15
C SER A 206 16.76 -5.57 18.71
N GLY A 207 17.90 -6.17 18.32
CA GLY A 207 18.30 -7.47 18.77
C GLY A 207 17.84 -8.66 17.92
N PHE A 208 17.05 -8.44 16.88
CA PHE A 208 16.67 -9.47 15.91
C PHE A 208 17.89 -9.91 15.10
N GLU A 209 18.10 -11.22 14.92
CA GLU A 209 19.20 -11.79 14.13
C GLU A 209 18.65 -12.52 12.90
N GLY A 210 19.16 -12.19 11.71
CA GLY A 210 18.71 -12.78 10.46
C GLY A 210 19.80 -12.92 9.40
N ALA A 211 19.46 -13.61 8.32
CA ALA A 211 20.24 -13.61 7.09
C ALA A 211 20.18 -12.23 6.43
N ILE A 212 21.24 -11.88 5.68
CA ILE A 212 21.28 -10.67 4.89
C ILE A 212 20.81 -11.04 3.47
N GLU A 213 19.71 -10.43 3.04
CA GLU A 213 19.15 -10.58 1.71
C GLU A 213 18.97 -9.19 1.08
N ASP A 214 19.36 -9.02 -0.17
CA ASP A 214 19.25 -7.73 -0.88
C ASP A 214 19.88 -6.53 -0.13
N GLY A 215 20.89 -6.77 0.72
CA GLY A 215 21.52 -5.75 1.55
C GLY A 215 20.81 -5.44 2.87
N PHE A 216 19.76 -6.18 3.20
CA PHE A 216 18.93 -5.99 4.40
C PHE A 216 18.84 -7.25 5.27
N ILE A 217 18.62 -7.05 6.56
CA ILE A 217 18.07 -8.05 7.45
C ILE A 217 16.56 -7.86 7.45
N LYS A 218 15.80 -8.87 7.02
CA LYS A 218 14.33 -8.81 6.98
C LYS A 218 13.74 -9.32 8.29
N GLU A 219 13.06 -8.44 9.02
CA GLU A 219 12.37 -8.75 10.26
C GLU A 219 10.87 -8.89 10.01
N THR A 220 10.28 -10.04 10.32
CA THR A 220 8.84 -10.28 10.22
C THR A 220 8.16 -10.10 11.57
N VAL A 221 7.22 -9.17 11.63
CA VAL A 221 6.34 -8.96 12.79
C VAL A 221 4.99 -9.63 12.52
N ARG A 222 4.61 -10.57 13.39
CA ARG A 222 3.34 -11.29 13.28
C ARG A 222 2.19 -10.53 13.93
N CYS A 223 1.04 -10.58 13.30
CA CYS A 223 -0.23 -10.06 13.76
C CYS A 223 -1.13 -11.23 14.19
N PRO A 224 -1.88 -11.11 15.29
CA PRO A 224 -2.93 -12.07 15.61
C PRO A 224 -3.96 -12.14 14.49
N ASP A 225 -4.60 -13.29 14.32
CA ASP A 225 -5.70 -13.43 13.37
C ASP A 225 -6.86 -12.49 13.70
N TYR A 226 -7.49 -11.98 12.69
CA TYR A 226 -8.62 -11.07 12.79
C TYR A 226 -9.57 -11.24 11.60
N VAL A 227 -10.75 -10.68 11.69
CA VAL A 227 -11.68 -10.61 10.56
C VAL A 227 -11.79 -9.18 10.08
N LEU A 228 -11.98 -9.02 8.76
CA LEU A 228 -12.01 -7.69 8.15
C LEU A 228 -13.02 -7.59 7.00
N TRP A 229 -13.42 -6.36 6.76
CA TRP A 229 -14.11 -5.91 5.57
C TRP A 229 -13.41 -4.66 5.06
N CYS A 230 -13.21 -4.58 3.75
CA CYS A 230 -12.45 -3.51 3.12
C CYS A 230 -13.25 -2.84 2.00
N ALA A 231 -13.01 -1.54 1.81
CA ALA A 231 -13.45 -0.73 0.70
C ALA A 231 -12.33 0.23 0.28
N CYS A 232 -12.47 0.93 -0.84
CA CYS A 232 -11.61 2.05 -1.22
C CYS A 232 -12.20 3.36 -0.71
N ARG A 233 -11.36 4.38 -0.45
CA ARG A 233 -11.81 5.72 -0.01
C ARG A 233 -12.24 6.63 -1.15
N ASP A 234 -12.22 6.11 -2.38
CA ASP A 234 -12.53 6.89 -3.57
C ASP A 234 -12.83 5.99 -4.77
N ILE A 235 -13.30 6.60 -5.87
CA ILE A 235 -13.34 5.98 -7.18
C ILE A 235 -11.90 5.82 -7.69
N ASP A 236 -11.49 4.59 -7.95
CA ASP A 236 -10.30 4.31 -8.76
C ASP A 236 -10.70 3.38 -9.92
N ARG A 237 -10.56 3.87 -11.15
CA ARG A 237 -11.02 3.19 -12.36
C ARG A 237 -10.20 1.95 -12.74
N ARG A 238 -9.12 1.65 -11.99
CA ARG A 238 -8.38 0.39 -12.11
C ARG A 238 -8.99 -0.73 -11.26
N MET A 239 -9.67 -0.38 -10.16
CA MET A 239 -10.14 -1.36 -9.19
C MET A 239 -11.12 -2.39 -9.76
N PRO A 240 -12.08 -2.05 -10.65
CA PRO A 240 -12.94 -3.06 -11.27
C PRO A 240 -12.15 -4.17 -11.96
N ASP A 241 -11.13 -3.84 -12.75
CA ASP A 241 -10.28 -4.82 -13.42
C ASP A 241 -9.39 -5.59 -12.42
N ASP A 242 -8.79 -4.92 -11.44
CA ASP A 242 -7.93 -5.53 -10.42
C ASP A 242 -8.69 -6.51 -9.51
N PHE A 243 -9.98 -6.25 -9.24
CA PHE A 243 -10.84 -7.10 -8.40
C PHE A 243 -11.80 -7.99 -9.20
N SER A 244 -11.72 -7.96 -10.53
CA SER A 244 -12.67 -8.64 -11.43
C SER A 244 -14.13 -8.28 -11.11
N ALA A 245 -14.38 -7.01 -10.85
CA ALA A 245 -15.69 -6.47 -10.47
C ALA A 245 -16.43 -5.89 -11.68
N ASP A 246 -17.74 -6.11 -11.75
CA ASP A 246 -18.65 -5.54 -12.73
C ASP A 246 -19.65 -4.56 -12.11
N ALA A 247 -19.53 -4.33 -10.79
CA ALA A 247 -20.33 -3.37 -10.04
C ALA A 247 -19.54 -2.77 -8.87
N ALA A 248 -20.04 -1.65 -8.36
CA ALA A 248 -19.55 -1.02 -7.14
C ALA A 248 -20.71 -0.46 -6.30
N LEU A 249 -20.52 -0.45 -4.98
CA LEU A 249 -21.39 0.24 -4.04
C LEU A 249 -20.67 1.47 -3.52
N ILE A 250 -21.22 2.64 -3.80
CA ILE A 250 -20.72 3.93 -3.29
C ILE A 250 -21.50 4.24 -2.01
N ILE A 251 -20.81 4.21 -0.87
CA ILE A 251 -21.39 4.47 0.46
C ILE A 251 -21.07 5.91 0.83
N SER A 252 -22.10 6.77 0.81
CA SER A 252 -22.00 8.21 1.06
C SER A 252 -21.92 8.58 2.55
N LYS A 253 -22.28 7.65 3.45
CA LYS A 253 -22.24 7.87 4.91
C LYS A 253 -21.44 6.77 5.62
N PRO A 254 -20.09 6.77 5.50
CA PRO A 254 -19.23 5.71 6.06
C PRO A 254 -19.41 5.49 7.57
N ALA A 255 -19.62 6.55 8.33
CA ALA A 255 -19.84 6.46 9.78
C ALA A 255 -21.14 5.72 10.14
N VAL A 256 -22.22 5.95 9.39
CA VAL A 256 -23.50 5.24 9.58
C VAL A 256 -23.33 3.77 9.19
N PHE A 257 -22.66 3.49 8.09
CA PHE A 257 -22.33 2.12 7.68
C PHE A 257 -21.53 1.39 8.78
N ALA A 258 -20.49 2.01 9.33
CA ALA A 258 -19.67 1.44 10.40
C ALA A 258 -20.49 1.13 11.65
N SER A 259 -21.41 2.02 12.04
CA SER A 259 -22.32 1.79 13.18
C SER A 259 -23.26 0.60 12.96
N ARG A 260 -23.84 0.48 11.75
CA ARG A 260 -24.68 -0.68 11.39
C ARG A 260 -23.86 -1.97 11.36
N PHE A 261 -22.64 -1.92 10.83
CA PHE A 261 -21.72 -3.04 10.79
C PHE A 261 -21.38 -3.52 12.21
N GLU A 262 -21.04 -2.60 13.12
CA GLU A 262 -20.81 -2.94 14.53
C GLU A 262 -22.03 -3.58 15.18
N SER A 263 -23.21 -3.02 14.93
CA SER A 263 -24.48 -3.56 15.45
C SER A 263 -24.77 -4.97 14.93
N GLY A 264 -24.49 -5.22 13.64
CA GLY A 264 -24.60 -6.56 13.03
C GLY A 264 -23.65 -7.57 13.67
N LEU A 265 -22.39 -7.18 13.89
CA LEU A 265 -21.40 -8.04 14.57
C LEU A 265 -21.75 -8.32 16.03
N LYS A 266 -22.32 -7.35 16.76
CA LYS A 266 -22.72 -7.52 18.16
C LYS A 266 -23.80 -8.58 18.35
N LYS A 267 -24.60 -8.89 17.33
CA LYS A 267 -25.55 -10.03 17.37
C LYS A 267 -24.83 -11.38 17.46
N LEU A 268 -23.64 -11.49 16.85
CA LEU A 268 -22.81 -12.70 16.89
C LEU A 268 -21.85 -12.69 18.09
N TRP A 269 -21.26 -11.54 18.35
CA TRP A 269 -20.24 -11.34 19.38
C TRP A 269 -20.59 -10.10 20.24
N PRO A 270 -21.36 -10.24 21.32
CA PRO A 270 -21.91 -9.10 22.07
C PRO A 270 -20.86 -8.11 22.63
N ARG A 271 -19.63 -8.58 22.85
CA ARG A 271 -18.52 -7.75 23.39
C ARG A 271 -17.53 -7.32 22.34
N VAL A 272 -17.87 -7.47 21.05
CA VAL A 272 -16.97 -7.12 19.96
C VAL A 272 -16.66 -5.61 19.96
N LYS A 273 -15.40 -5.29 19.69
CA LYS A 273 -14.96 -3.93 19.40
C LYS A 273 -14.43 -3.92 17.98
N ILE A 274 -14.90 -3.00 17.17
CA ILE A 274 -14.38 -2.80 15.83
C ILE A 274 -13.34 -1.69 15.82
N LYS A 275 -12.38 -1.84 14.94
CA LYS A 275 -11.50 -0.76 14.49
C LYS A 275 -11.95 -0.33 13.12
N VAL A 276 -12.03 0.98 12.93
CA VAL A 276 -12.57 1.61 11.73
C VAL A 276 -11.59 2.67 11.26
N GLY A 277 -11.34 2.75 9.98
CA GLY A 277 -10.59 3.86 9.41
C GLY A 277 -9.77 3.51 8.18
N PRO A 278 -9.06 4.50 7.66
CA PRO A 278 -8.12 4.30 6.58
C PRO A 278 -6.96 3.40 7.01
N VAL A 279 -6.47 2.62 6.06
CA VAL A 279 -5.20 1.89 6.20
C VAL A 279 -4.07 2.91 6.10
N GLN A 280 -3.08 2.76 6.95
CA GLN A 280 -1.80 3.47 6.86
C GLN A 280 -0.84 2.63 6.03
N TYR A 281 -0.23 3.27 5.03
CA TYR A 281 0.75 2.59 4.21
C TYR A 281 2.14 2.83 4.77
N TYR A 282 2.95 1.77 4.83
CA TYR A 282 4.30 1.85 5.37
C TYR A 282 5.35 1.42 4.34
N ASP A 283 6.52 2.03 4.43
CA ASP A 283 7.72 1.59 3.75
C ASP A 283 8.45 0.57 4.64
N PRO A 284 8.76 -0.65 4.17
CA PRO A 284 9.55 -1.62 4.95
C PRO A 284 10.87 -1.08 5.48
N CYS A 285 11.50 -0.14 4.78
CA CYS A 285 12.73 0.49 5.21
C CYS A 285 12.52 1.62 6.25
N SER A 286 11.27 1.96 6.59
CA SER A 286 10.94 2.97 7.60
C SER A 286 10.42 2.32 8.87
N PHE A 287 11.00 2.67 10.02
CA PHE A 287 10.61 2.10 11.33
C PHE A 287 9.60 2.95 12.08
N VAL A 288 9.09 4.01 11.48
CA VAL A 288 8.11 4.94 12.11
C VAL A 288 6.88 4.18 12.62
N HIS A 289 6.40 3.20 11.85
CA HIS A 289 5.19 2.43 12.17
C HIS A 289 5.45 1.08 12.83
N ARG A 290 6.68 0.75 13.21
CA ARG A 290 7.03 -0.58 13.74
C ARG A 290 6.24 -0.96 15.00
N ASN A 291 5.93 0.01 15.87
CA ASN A 291 5.21 -0.19 17.12
C ASN A 291 3.68 -0.06 16.96
N GLU A 292 3.19 0.24 15.76
CA GLU A 292 1.76 0.35 15.50
C GLU A 292 1.13 -1.04 15.32
N ARG A 293 -0.19 -1.12 15.55
CA ARG A 293 -0.89 -2.38 15.39
C ARG A 293 -0.95 -2.76 13.91
N PRO A 294 -0.42 -3.94 13.53
CA PRO A 294 -0.27 -4.34 12.12
C PRO A 294 -1.55 -4.33 11.29
N VAL A 295 -2.73 -4.48 11.92
CA VAL A 295 -4.03 -4.61 11.21
C VAL A 295 -4.46 -3.42 10.37
N HIS A 296 -3.94 -2.24 10.65
CA HIS A 296 -4.17 -1.03 9.86
C HIS A 296 -2.93 -0.59 9.08
N LEU A 297 -1.87 -1.40 9.08
CA LEU A 297 -0.68 -1.16 8.28
C LEU A 297 -0.73 -2.03 7.03
N LYS A 298 -0.39 -1.46 5.88
CA LYS A 298 -0.26 -2.18 4.62
C LYS A 298 0.98 -1.70 3.88
N HIS A 299 1.66 -2.63 3.19
CA HIS A 299 2.84 -2.30 2.40
C HIS A 299 2.51 -1.22 1.37
N PHE A 300 3.39 -0.24 1.19
CA PHE A 300 3.15 0.92 0.31
C PHE A 300 2.83 0.53 -1.14
N GLN A 301 3.23 -0.66 -1.62
CA GLN A 301 2.87 -1.15 -2.96
C GLN A 301 1.36 -1.14 -3.25
N PHE A 302 0.54 -1.18 -2.21
CA PHE A 302 -0.92 -1.18 -2.29
C PHE A 302 -1.55 0.19 -2.07
N ALA A 303 -0.77 1.26 -1.91
CA ALA A 303 -1.32 2.57 -1.53
C ALA A 303 -2.26 3.17 -2.59
N TYR A 304 -2.12 2.75 -3.86
CA TYR A 304 -3.05 3.12 -4.92
C TYR A 304 -4.51 2.70 -4.63
N GLN A 305 -4.73 1.68 -3.77
CA GLN A 305 -6.06 1.20 -3.39
C GLN A 305 -6.78 2.16 -2.43
N ARG A 306 -6.06 3.03 -1.72
CA ARG A 306 -6.63 3.96 -0.72
C ARG A 306 -7.63 3.26 0.19
N GLU A 307 -7.19 2.14 0.77
CA GLU A 307 -8.07 1.22 1.49
C GLU A 307 -8.62 1.85 2.77
N TRP A 308 -9.91 1.60 3.02
CA TRP A 308 -10.62 1.84 4.25
C TRP A 308 -11.10 0.51 4.83
N ARG A 309 -10.95 0.31 6.13
CA ARG A 309 -11.07 -0.99 6.76
C ARG A 309 -11.96 -0.97 8.00
N LEU A 310 -12.79 -2.00 8.12
CA LEU A 310 -13.44 -2.42 9.35
C LEU A 310 -12.81 -3.74 9.78
N CYS A 311 -12.29 -3.83 11.00
CA CYS A 311 -11.71 -5.06 11.51
C CYS A 311 -12.00 -5.27 12.98
N THR A 312 -12.00 -6.54 13.41
CA THR A 312 -12.15 -6.93 14.79
C THR A 312 -11.39 -8.21 15.10
N PHE A 313 -11.13 -8.42 16.39
CA PHE A 313 -10.39 -9.56 16.91
C PHE A 313 -11.34 -10.45 17.72
N PRO A 314 -11.99 -11.46 17.10
CA PRO A 314 -12.69 -12.50 17.86
C PRO A 314 -11.70 -13.26 18.74
N THR A 315 -12.21 -13.92 19.78
CA THR A 315 -11.39 -14.87 20.54
C THR A 315 -11.02 -16.06 19.66
N ALA A 316 -9.99 -16.82 20.01
CA ALA A 316 -9.57 -17.98 19.22
C ALA A 316 -10.70 -18.98 18.98
N SER A 317 -11.60 -19.17 19.98
CA SER A 317 -12.78 -20.04 19.85
C SER A 317 -13.92 -19.47 18.99
N GLN A 318 -13.88 -18.17 18.70
CA GLN A 318 -14.87 -17.47 17.89
C GLN A 318 -14.36 -17.17 16.46
N MET A 319 -13.06 -17.39 16.20
CA MET A 319 -12.46 -17.12 14.91
C MET A 319 -13.09 -18.02 13.84
N PRO A 320 -13.74 -17.44 12.81
CA PRO A 320 -14.35 -18.24 11.75
C PRO A 320 -13.29 -18.86 10.86
N ALA A 321 -13.50 -20.11 10.45
CA ALA A 321 -12.60 -20.81 9.53
C ALA A 321 -12.72 -20.30 8.08
N SER A 322 -13.83 -19.63 7.74
CA SER A 322 -14.13 -19.12 6.39
C SER A 322 -14.86 -17.80 6.45
N ALA A 323 -15.03 -17.16 5.30
CA ALA A 323 -15.85 -15.95 5.18
C ALA A 323 -17.30 -16.27 5.57
N PHE A 324 -17.97 -15.27 6.20
CA PHE A 324 -19.35 -15.34 6.63
C PHE A 324 -20.06 -14.01 6.36
N ASN A 325 -21.39 -14.03 6.37
CA ASN A 325 -22.20 -12.84 6.13
C ASN A 325 -22.84 -12.34 7.41
N ILE A 326 -23.01 -11.03 7.50
CA ILE A 326 -23.89 -10.37 8.47
C ILE A 326 -24.93 -9.54 7.73
N GLU A 327 -26.08 -9.31 8.37
CA GLU A 327 -27.16 -8.50 7.82
C GLU A 327 -27.27 -7.17 8.55
N LEU A 328 -27.22 -6.07 7.79
CA LEU A 328 -27.29 -4.70 8.29
C LEU A 328 -28.66 -4.03 8.06
N GLY A 329 -29.58 -4.72 7.35
CA GLY A 329 -30.75 -4.12 6.73
C GLY A 329 -30.38 -3.33 5.46
N THR A 330 -31.38 -2.83 4.74
CA THR A 330 -31.14 -2.08 3.50
C THR A 330 -30.14 -0.94 3.68
N LEU A 331 -29.29 -0.72 2.69
CA LEU A 331 -28.33 0.38 2.66
C LEU A 331 -28.74 1.50 1.70
N SER A 332 -29.94 1.43 1.12
CA SER A 332 -30.40 2.39 0.09
C SER A 332 -30.51 3.85 0.60
N ASP A 333 -30.50 4.07 1.90
CA ASP A 333 -30.51 5.40 2.53
C ASP A 333 -29.11 6.01 2.71
N ILE A 334 -28.06 5.22 2.48
CA ILE A 334 -26.68 5.65 2.67
C ILE A 334 -25.75 5.24 1.52
N ALA A 335 -26.25 4.53 0.53
CA ALA A 335 -25.43 4.02 -0.56
C ALA A 335 -26.22 3.95 -1.88
N GLU A 336 -25.49 4.02 -2.97
CA GLU A 336 -25.97 3.77 -4.32
C GLU A 336 -25.11 2.73 -5.03
N MET A 337 -25.70 2.02 -5.96
CA MET A 337 -24.99 1.02 -6.77
C MET A 337 -24.77 1.56 -8.17
N VAL A 338 -23.57 1.35 -8.68
CA VAL A 338 -23.22 1.47 -10.10
C VAL A 338 -22.85 0.09 -10.64
N ALA A 339 -23.29 -0.23 -11.85
CA ALA A 339 -23.01 -1.51 -12.49
C ALA A 339 -22.90 -1.35 -14.01
N LEU A 340 -22.12 -2.20 -14.65
CA LEU A 340 -22.09 -2.25 -16.11
C LEU A 340 -23.49 -2.57 -16.66
N PRO A 341 -23.83 -2.14 -17.86
CA PRO A 341 -25.05 -2.61 -18.56
C PRO A 341 -25.06 -4.14 -18.64
N SER A 342 -26.24 -4.75 -18.48
CA SER A 342 -26.44 -6.20 -18.66
C SER A 342 -26.42 -6.59 -20.12
#